data_17c9f114ded70e0888755c16d069b115
#
_entry.id   17c9f114ded70e0888755c16d069b115
#
_cell.length_a   1.000
_cell.length_b   1.000
_cell.length_c   1.000
_cell.angle_alpha   90.00
_cell.angle_beta   90.00
_cell.angle_gamma   90.00
#
_symmetry.space_group_name_H-M   'P 1'
#
loop_
_entity.id
_entity.type
_entity.pdbx_description
1 polymer ?
#
loop_
_entity_poly.entity_id
_entity_poly.type
_entity_poly.pdbx_seq_one_letter_code
_entity_poly.pdbx_strand_id
1 'polypeptide(L)'
;MIMKTIKKICALVVCALASLPSMAQQTYQEMEQLTINENVTTVITASEPVRFVDISTDAVVGDQPINNTIRLKPKEGAAVHADGDILAIVTIVTERYRTQYALIYTTRMQEAVTDKQILASEKIPYHNPSVSMSTEDMTRYARKIWN
;
A
#
# COMPACT_ATOMS: atom_id res chain seq x y z
N MET A 1 17.87 -38.88 -35.26
CA MET A 1 16.43 -38.66 -35.01
C MET A 1 16.06 -38.50 -33.53
N ILE A 2 16.64 -39.29 -32.66
CA ILE A 2 16.34 -39.26 -31.20
C ILE A 2 16.76 -37.94 -30.53
N MET A 3 17.88 -37.30 -30.93
CA MET A 3 18.36 -36.05 -30.39
C MET A 3 17.45 -34.83 -30.70
N LYS A 4 16.74 -34.80 -31.84
CA LYS A 4 15.80 -33.74 -32.19
C LYS A 4 14.52 -33.80 -31.35
N THR A 5 14.12 -34.97 -30.93
CA THR A 5 12.93 -35.21 -30.08
C THR A 5 13.22 -34.81 -28.63
N ILE A 6 14.42 -35.11 -28.12
CA ILE A 6 14.84 -34.73 -26.76
C ILE A 6 14.96 -33.21 -26.64
N LYS A 7 15.48 -32.51 -27.67
CA LYS A 7 15.54 -31.06 -27.69
C LYS A 7 14.15 -30.39 -27.62
N LYS A 8 13.17 -30.99 -28.29
CA LYS A 8 11.78 -30.49 -28.26
C LYS A 8 11.11 -30.71 -26.89
N ILE A 9 11.38 -31.84 -26.24
CA ILE A 9 10.87 -32.13 -24.91
C ILE A 9 11.49 -31.23 -23.85
N CYS A 10 12.79 -30.93 -23.92
CA CYS A 10 13.43 -29.98 -23.02
C CYS A 10 12.90 -28.57 -23.17
N ALA A 11 12.59 -28.11 -24.40
CA ALA A 11 12.02 -26.79 -24.65
C ALA A 11 10.60 -26.68 -24.06
N LEU A 12 9.80 -27.72 -24.10
CA LEU A 12 8.45 -27.75 -23.52
C LEU A 12 8.47 -27.76 -21.97
N VAL A 13 9.44 -28.45 -21.37
CA VAL A 13 9.59 -28.49 -19.90
C VAL A 13 10.07 -27.14 -19.36
N VAL A 14 10.96 -26.45 -20.07
CA VAL A 14 11.44 -25.12 -19.67
C VAL A 14 10.32 -24.06 -19.74
N CYS A 15 9.44 -24.14 -20.73
CA CYS A 15 8.27 -23.25 -20.82
C CYS A 15 7.24 -23.47 -19.71
N ALA A 16 7.10 -24.70 -19.21
CA ALA A 16 6.15 -25.02 -18.14
C ALA A 16 6.61 -24.49 -16.76
N LEU A 17 7.91 -24.33 -16.55
CA LEU A 17 8.47 -23.77 -15.30
C LEU A 17 8.42 -22.24 -15.25
N ALA A 18 8.21 -21.56 -16.38
CA ALA A 18 8.13 -20.10 -16.45
C ALA A 18 6.76 -19.52 -16.07
N SER A 19 5.78 -20.36 -15.81
CA SER A 19 4.39 -19.95 -15.51
C SER A 19 4.00 -20.03 -14.03
N LEU A 20 4.97 -20.03 -13.13
CA LEU A 20 4.66 -19.82 -11.69
C LEU A 20 4.20 -18.39 -11.51
N PRO A 21 3.00 -18.14 -10.96
CA PRO A 21 2.59 -16.78 -10.64
C PRO A 21 3.60 -16.22 -9.63
N SER A 22 4.39 -15.25 -10.06
CA SER A 22 5.18 -14.47 -9.14
C SER A 22 4.18 -13.72 -8.25
N MET A 23 4.13 -14.04 -6.98
CA MET A 23 3.44 -13.22 -5.98
C MET A 23 4.16 -11.86 -5.99
N ALA A 24 3.62 -10.90 -6.74
CA ALA A 24 4.16 -9.57 -6.82
C ALA A 24 4.08 -8.94 -5.43
N GLN A 25 5.21 -8.76 -4.77
CA GLN A 25 5.31 -7.90 -3.61
C GLN A 25 5.19 -6.46 -4.12
N GLN A 26 4.30 -5.69 -3.53
CA GLN A 26 4.20 -4.28 -3.86
C GLN A 26 5.49 -3.59 -3.44
N THR A 27 6.26 -3.15 -4.43
CA THR A 27 7.47 -2.37 -4.20
C THR A 27 7.11 -0.90 -4.09
N TYR A 28 7.94 -0.15 -3.43
CA TYR A 28 7.89 1.30 -3.29
C TYR A 28 7.75 2.08 -4.62
N GLN A 29 8.25 1.53 -5.73
CA GLN A 29 8.09 2.11 -7.07
C GLN A 29 6.71 1.89 -7.68
N GLU A 30 5.97 0.91 -7.18
CA GLU A 30 4.62 0.57 -7.64
C GLU A 30 3.52 1.21 -6.81
N MET A 31 3.89 1.86 -5.68
CA MET A 31 2.93 2.61 -4.89
C MET A 31 2.45 3.84 -5.64
N GLU A 32 1.18 4.16 -5.47
CA GLU A 32 0.65 5.46 -5.87
C GLU A 32 1.45 6.58 -5.20
N GLN A 33 1.83 7.58 -5.97
CA GLN A 33 2.62 8.71 -5.49
C GLN A 33 1.73 9.93 -5.31
N LEU A 34 1.86 10.60 -4.17
CA LEU A 34 1.22 11.87 -3.91
C LEU A 34 2.28 12.95 -3.75
N THR A 35 2.20 13.97 -4.57
CA THR A 35 3.10 15.12 -4.52
C THR A 35 2.64 16.09 -3.43
N ILE A 36 3.52 16.44 -2.51
CA ILE A 36 3.22 17.29 -1.35
C ILE A 36 4.18 18.49 -1.25
N ASN A 37 3.70 19.57 -0.62
CA ASN A 37 4.46 20.78 -0.38
C ASN A 37 4.11 21.37 1.00
N GLU A 38 5.08 22.00 1.68
CA GLU A 38 4.91 22.53 3.03
C GLU A 38 3.85 23.64 3.15
N ASN A 39 3.54 24.30 2.06
CA ASN A 39 2.53 25.38 2.03
C ASN A 39 1.14 24.87 1.60
N VAL A 40 1.00 23.57 1.35
CA VAL A 40 -0.24 22.95 0.88
C VAL A 40 -0.60 21.78 1.78
N THR A 41 -1.79 21.80 2.34
CA THR A 41 -2.33 20.64 3.06
C THR A 41 -2.94 19.66 2.07
N THR A 42 -2.48 18.42 2.09
CA THR A 42 -3.07 17.33 1.32
C THR A 42 -4.13 16.64 2.17
N VAL A 43 -5.35 16.57 1.65
CA VAL A 43 -6.49 15.91 2.29
C VAL A 43 -6.73 14.56 1.61
N ILE A 44 -6.75 13.50 2.37
CA ILE A 44 -7.05 12.13 1.88
C ILE A 44 -8.36 11.67 2.50
N THR A 45 -9.31 11.29 1.65
CA THR A 45 -10.63 10.81 2.09
C THR A 45 -10.81 9.34 1.77
N ALA A 46 -11.13 8.56 2.79
CA ALA A 46 -11.46 7.15 2.69
C ALA A 46 -12.97 6.93 2.49
N SER A 47 -13.35 5.79 1.92
CA SER A 47 -14.74 5.40 1.75
C SER A 47 -15.41 4.86 3.02
N GLU A 48 -14.63 4.62 4.06
CA GLU A 48 -15.09 4.14 5.37
C GLU A 48 -14.20 4.70 6.49
N PRO A 49 -14.59 4.57 7.76
CA PRO A 49 -13.80 5.09 8.88
C PRO A 49 -12.39 4.53 8.91
N VAL A 50 -11.43 5.44 9.08
CA VAL A 50 -10.02 5.11 9.25
C VAL A 50 -9.80 4.65 10.68
N ARG A 51 -9.17 3.50 10.84
CA ARG A 51 -8.85 2.91 12.12
C ARG A 51 -7.49 3.36 12.63
N PHE A 52 -6.55 3.52 11.69
CA PHE A 52 -5.20 3.83 12.06
C PHE A 52 -4.43 4.39 10.85
N VAL A 53 -3.49 5.27 11.12
CA VAL A 53 -2.60 5.87 10.11
C VAL A 53 -1.17 5.73 10.60
N ASP A 54 -0.31 5.26 9.73
CA ASP A 54 1.12 5.24 9.94
C ASP A 54 1.82 6.17 8.95
N ILE A 55 2.70 7.01 9.44
CA ILE A 55 3.59 7.86 8.64
C ILE A 55 5.01 7.40 8.92
N SER A 56 5.71 6.89 7.93
CA SER A 56 6.97 6.16 8.10
C SER A 56 8.14 7.00 8.60
N THR A 57 8.07 8.33 8.49
CA THR A 57 9.11 9.26 8.96
C THR A 57 8.48 10.47 9.65
N ASP A 58 9.28 11.23 10.38
CA ASP A 58 8.88 12.48 11.01
C ASP A 58 8.97 13.72 10.09
N ALA A 59 9.36 13.53 8.83
CA ALA A 59 9.39 14.59 7.82
C ALA A 59 8.00 15.05 7.38
N VAL A 60 6.96 14.27 7.67
CA VAL A 60 5.57 14.57 7.37
C VAL A 60 4.76 14.54 8.66
N VAL A 61 3.89 15.52 8.82
CA VAL A 61 2.94 15.59 9.93
C VAL A 61 1.52 15.45 9.40
N GLY A 62 0.64 14.91 10.24
CA GLY A 62 -0.75 14.71 9.85
C GLY A 62 -1.67 14.62 11.05
N ASP A 63 -2.95 14.79 10.78
CA ASP A 63 -4.03 14.55 11.74
C ASP A 63 -5.26 13.93 11.06
N GLN A 64 -6.21 13.52 11.87
CA GLN A 64 -7.48 12.95 11.46
C GLN A 64 -8.63 13.80 12.00
N PRO A 65 -9.05 14.85 11.26
CA PRO A 65 -10.09 15.79 11.74
C PRO A 65 -11.47 15.16 11.86
N ILE A 66 -11.77 14.17 11.01
CA ILE A 66 -13.02 13.38 11.04
C ILE A 66 -12.72 11.91 10.71
N ASN A 67 -13.67 11.03 10.96
CA ASN A 67 -13.47 9.58 10.94
C ASN A 67 -12.88 9.01 9.64
N ASN A 68 -13.17 9.61 8.49
CA ASN A 68 -12.75 9.08 7.19
C ASN A 68 -11.77 10.00 6.45
N THR A 69 -11.25 11.04 7.10
CA THR A 69 -10.42 12.06 6.45
C THR A 69 -9.14 12.27 7.21
N ILE A 70 -8.02 12.31 6.49
CA ILE A 70 -6.69 12.56 6.99
C ILE A 70 -6.14 13.81 6.31
N ARG A 71 -5.44 14.64 7.06
CA ARG A 71 -4.69 15.78 6.52
C ARG A 71 -3.22 15.55 6.73
N LEU A 72 -2.42 15.83 5.70
CA LEU A 72 -0.97 15.66 5.70
C LEU A 72 -0.29 16.90 5.13
N LYS A 73 0.89 17.22 5.64
CA LYS A 73 1.83 18.15 5.02
C LYS A 73 3.26 17.85 5.48
N PRO A 74 4.28 18.24 4.71
CA PRO A 74 5.65 18.23 5.19
C PRO A 74 5.79 19.08 6.46
N LYS A 75 6.64 18.62 7.38
CA LYS A 75 6.93 19.34 8.60
C LYS A 75 7.68 20.63 8.30
N GLU A 76 7.19 21.74 8.82
CA GLU A 76 7.85 23.05 8.68
C GLU A 76 9.17 23.10 9.45
N GLY A 77 10.16 23.80 8.89
CA GLY A 77 11.45 23.98 9.55
C GLY A 77 12.35 22.74 9.60
N ALA A 78 11.93 21.65 9.00
CA ALA A 78 12.76 20.47 8.79
C ALA A 78 13.82 20.73 7.69
N ALA A 79 14.65 19.72 7.42
CA ALA A 79 15.70 19.81 6.40
C ALA A 79 15.17 20.32 5.05
N VAL A 80 16.05 20.98 4.29
CA VAL A 80 15.73 21.37 2.91
C VAL A 80 15.54 20.14 2.05
N HIS A 81 14.38 20.04 1.40
CA HIS A 81 14.05 18.96 0.49
C HIS A 81 14.18 19.40 -0.97
N ALA A 82 14.53 18.48 -1.83
CA ALA A 82 14.59 18.68 -3.28
C ALA A 82 13.37 18.05 -3.96
N ASP A 83 13.01 18.56 -5.15
CA ASP A 83 11.96 17.95 -5.97
C ASP A 83 12.22 16.48 -6.20
N GLY A 84 11.22 15.65 -5.98
CA GLY A 84 11.29 14.21 -6.14
C GLY A 84 11.79 13.45 -4.91
N ASP A 85 12.20 14.13 -3.84
CA ASP A 85 12.53 13.47 -2.58
C ASP A 85 11.31 12.75 -2.02
N ILE A 86 11.49 11.51 -1.62
CA ILE A 86 10.46 10.76 -0.94
C ILE A 86 10.56 11.07 0.55
N LEU A 87 9.57 11.75 1.08
CA LEU A 87 9.59 12.18 2.48
C LEU A 87 9.12 11.10 3.42
N ALA A 88 8.09 10.35 3.02
CA ALA A 88 7.49 9.30 3.84
C ALA A 88 6.61 8.39 2.99
N ILE A 89 6.26 7.25 3.56
CA ILE A 89 5.15 6.43 3.11
C ILE A 89 4.04 6.58 4.14
N VAL A 90 2.84 6.89 3.70
CA VAL A 90 1.65 6.87 4.54
C VAL A 90 0.88 5.58 4.31
N THR A 91 0.56 4.90 5.40
CA THR A 91 -0.30 3.71 5.39
C THR A 91 -1.60 4.04 6.11
N ILE A 92 -2.71 3.89 5.42
CA ILE A 92 -4.05 4.15 5.93
C ILE A 92 -4.76 2.81 6.06
N VAL A 93 -5.22 2.49 7.25
CA VAL A 93 -5.89 1.23 7.57
C VAL A 93 -7.34 1.51 7.99
N THR A 94 -8.24 0.86 7.32
CA THR A 94 -9.66 0.82 7.66
C THR A 94 -10.02 -0.58 8.19
N GLU A 95 -11.27 -0.86 8.38
CA GLU A 95 -11.70 -2.18 8.83
C GLU A 95 -11.51 -3.27 7.75
N ARG A 96 -11.73 -2.90 6.47
CA ARG A 96 -11.75 -3.86 5.35
C ARG A 96 -10.55 -3.80 4.42
N TYR A 97 -9.81 -2.69 4.42
CA TYR A 97 -8.67 -2.51 3.53
C TYR A 97 -7.57 -1.65 4.15
N ARG A 98 -6.42 -1.69 3.53
CA ARG A 98 -5.35 -0.72 3.70
C ARG A 98 -5.00 -0.10 2.36
N THR A 99 -4.43 1.09 2.39
CA THR A 99 -3.84 1.72 1.22
C THR A 99 -2.53 2.39 1.61
N GLN A 100 -1.62 2.51 0.66
CA GLN A 100 -0.31 3.10 0.87
C GLN A 100 -0.01 4.10 -0.24
N TYR A 101 0.54 5.24 0.14
CA TYR A 101 1.02 6.26 -0.77
C TYR A 101 2.45 6.64 -0.45
N ALA A 102 3.28 6.78 -1.48
CA ALA A 102 4.57 7.42 -1.35
C ALA A 102 4.41 8.94 -1.46
N LEU A 103 4.88 9.67 -0.46
CA LEU A 103 4.76 11.11 -0.39
C LEU A 103 6.02 11.75 -0.97
N ILE A 104 5.87 12.39 -2.13
CA ILE A 104 6.95 12.96 -2.93
C ILE A 104 6.95 14.48 -2.76
N TYR A 105 8.09 15.05 -2.43
CA TYR A 105 8.22 16.50 -2.27
C TYR A 105 8.26 17.24 -3.60
N THR A 106 7.58 18.37 -3.67
CA THR A 106 7.70 19.35 -4.75
C THR A 106 7.90 20.75 -4.19
N THR A 107 8.79 21.53 -4.80
CA THR A 107 8.95 22.95 -4.51
C THR A 107 7.83 23.79 -5.14
N ARG A 108 7.08 23.24 -6.07
CA ARG A 108 6.02 23.92 -6.82
C ARG A 108 4.66 23.64 -6.18
N MET A 109 4.11 24.62 -5.47
CA MET A 109 2.82 24.50 -4.77
C MET A 109 1.67 24.02 -5.69
N GLN A 110 1.66 24.48 -6.93
CA GLN A 110 0.62 24.12 -7.90
C GLN A 110 0.63 22.64 -8.33
N GLU A 111 1.71 21.94 -8.07
CA GLU A 111 1.82 20.51 -8.35
C GLU A 111 1.47 19.63 -7.15
N ALA A 112 1.32 20.23 -5.97
CA ALA A 112 0.95 19.48 -4.76
C ALA A 112 -0.52 19.05 -4.83
N VAL A 113 -0.77 17.82 -4.41
CA VAL A 113 -2.12 17.27 -4.31
C VAL A 113 -2.85 17.92 -3.14
N THR A 114 -3.99 18.54 -3.41
CA THR A 114 -4.82 19.16 -2.37
C THR A 114 -5.91 18.24 -1.85
N ASP A 115 -6.47 17.39 -2.72
CA ASP A 115 -7.53 16.46 -2.37
C ASP A 115 -7.33 15.12 -3.08
N LYS A 116 -7.37 14.06 -2.32
CA LYS A 116 -7.22 12.68 -2.80
C LYS A 116 -8.31 11.81 -2.23
N GLN A 117 -9.10 11.21 -3.10
CA GLN A 117 -10.00 10.14 -2.70
C GLN A 117 -9.35 8.77 -2.95
N ILE A 118 -9.45 7.87 -2.00
CA ILE A 118 -8.92 6.51 -2.14
C ILE A 118 -9.78 5.75 -3.15
N LEU A 119 -9.17 5.38 -4.28
CA LEU A 119 -9.84 4.63 -5.35
C LEU A 119 -9.86 3.12 -5.02
N ALA A 120 -10.83 2.41 -5.60
CA ALA A 120 -10.96 0.97 -5.41
C ALA A 120 -9.70 0.19 -5.83
N SER A 121 -9.01 0.65 -6.89
CA SER A 121 -7.76 0.05 -7.38
C SER A 121 -6.56 0.21 -6.44
N GLU A 122 -6.64 1.17 -5.50
CA GLU A 122 -5.58 1.47 -4.53
C GLU A 122 -5.78 0.72 -3.20
N LYS A 123 -6.92 0.06 -3.03
CA LYS A 123 -7.27 -0.67 -1.82
C LYS A 123 -6.68 -2.07 -1.85
N ILE A 124 -5.87 -2.37 -0.84
CA ILE A 124 -5.38 -3.72 -0.60
C ILE A 124 -6.32 -4.36 0.42
N PRO A 125 -7.05 -5.41 0.06
CA PRO A 125 -7.97 -6.06 1.00
C PRO A 125 -7.24 -6.47 2.28
N TYR A 126 -7.75 -6.02 3.40
CA TYR A 126 -7.25 -6.39 4.71
C TYR A 126 -8.04 -7.58 5.22
N HIS A 127 -7.41 -8.74 5.17
CA HIS A 127 -8.02 -9.96 5.69
C HIS A 127 -7.80 -10.03 7.20
N ASN A 128 -8.82 -9.68 7.95
CA ASN A 128 -8.82 -9.90 9.39
C ASN A 128 -9.29 -11.33 9.67
N PRO A 129 -8.39 -12.25 10.04
CA PRO A 129 -8.76 -13.65 10.26
C PRO A 129 -9.81 -13.82 11.36
N SER A 130 -9.91 -12.88 12.29
CA SER A 130 -10.93 -12.93 13.36
C SER A 130 -12.34 -12.58 12.90
N VAL A 131 -12.48 -11.88 11.75
CA VAL A 131 -13.80 -11.49 11.20
C VAL A 131 -14.28 -12.47 10.14
N SER A 132 -13.36 -13.19 9.50
CA SER A 132 -13.68 -14.12 8.40
C SER A 132 -13.81 -15.58 8.82
N MET A 133 -13.41 -15.92 10.03
CA MET A 133 -13.54 -17.28 10.53
C MET A 133 -14.97 -17.54 11.01
N SER A 134 -15.62 -18.54 10.43
CA SER A 134 -16.88 -19.06 10.95
C SER A 134 -16.68 -19.64 12.37
N THR A 135 -17.75 -19.76 13.12
CA THR A 135 -17.69 -20.41 14.45
C THR A 135 -17.11 -21.83 14.37
N GLU A 136 -17.36 -22.52 13.26
CA GLU A 136 -16.81 -23.86 13.00
C GLU A 136 -15.29 -23.83 12.75
N ASP A 137 -14.81 -22.83 12.04
CA ASP A 137 -13.38 -22.65 11.77
C ASP A 137 -12.64 -22.27 13.04
N MET A 138 -13.21 -21.40 13.88
CA MET A 138 -12.64 -21.05 15.18
C MET A 138 -12.57 -22.27 16.10
N THR A 139 -13.60 -23.09 16.12
CA THR A 139 -13.64 -24.33 16.93
C THR A 139 -12.59 -25.32 16.46
N ARG A 140 -12.43 -25.46 15.13
CA ARG A 140 -11.41 -26.33 14.51
C ARG A 140 -10.00 -25.83 14.85
N TYR A 141 -9.78 -24.54 14.78
CA TYR A 141 -8.49 -23.92 15.10
C TYR A 141 -8.14 -24.08 16.57
N ALA A 142 -9.08 -23.80 17.48
CA ALA A 142 -8.91 -23.99 18.90
C ALA A 142 -8.57 -25.45 19.26
N ARG A 143 -9.26 -26.42 18.65
CA ARG A 143 -9.01 -27.87 18.86
C ARG A 143 -7.60 -28.27 18.42
N LYS A 144 -7.05 -27.62 17.35
CA LYS A 144 -5.71 -27.90 16.85
C LYS A 144 -4.59 -27.36 17.75
N ILE A 145 -4.86 -26.30 18.50
CA ILE A 145 -3.88 -25.68 19.42
C ILE A 145 -3.83 -26.42 20.75
N TRP A 146 -4.94 -27.01 21.21
CA TRP A 146 -5.05 -27.64 22.53
C TRP A 146 -4.78 -29.15 22.54
N ASN A 147 -4.49 -29.77 21.41
CA ASN A 147 -4.04 -31.15 21.28
C ASN A 147 -2.55 -31.19 20.88
#